data_06ccf6057a1243c0b73ff977e0fffaa2
#
_entry.id   06ccf6057a1243c0b73ff977e0fffaa2
#
_cell.length_a   1.000
_cell.length_b   1.000
_cell.length_c   1.000
_cell.angle_alpha   90.00
_cell.angle_beta   90.00
_cell.angle_gamma   90.00
#
_symmetry.space_group_name_H-M   'P 1'
#
loop_
_entity.id
_entity.type
_entity.pdbx_description
1 polymer ?
#
loop_
_entity_poly.entity_id
_entity_poly.type
_entity_poly.pdbx_seq_one_letter_code
_entity_poly.pdbx_strand_id
1 'polypeptide(L)'
;MGMIEYLFDEMISALKKGAKMAASIFPMVSPKIDPAPLFELFRGNYATELLTASVVHFNLFEEIALNQVGSESLRAKLGLERRAWVVLITGLKASGLLLENDGNLTLSEIAKSTLLKDSRHSIASYIGLSGQTSGVLEMVNRLRVSKPVHADKPDVGAAFIFREGLDSAMDKTESAMNLTLSLSGRAMNVAPVLAEKLPLPGNKLLLDVGAGSGLYSIALLEKNKDLNAILWDGAEVLKVADNFVNQAGLASRVTSLPGDMFADAVPAGVDVVLLSNILHDWDEPECVRLINKLVKALPKGGLLLVHDVYLNDDLDGPLEIALYSAALFSLTEGRAYSKKEYQTWLNEAGMTLVKVIPTLAHCGVMVFSK
;
A
#
# COMPACT_ATOMS: atom_id res chain seq x y z
N MET A 1 -28.63 -1.67 -4.85
CA MET A 1 -28.81 -2.92 -4.09
C MET A 1 -28.85 -4.21 -4.94
N GLY A 2 -28.74 -4.27 -6.20
CA GLY A 2 -28.89 -5.52 -6.97
C GLY A 2 -27.59 -6.13 -7.54
N MET A 3 -26.59 -5.33 -7.86
CA MET A 3 -25.42 -5.84 -8.58
C MET A 3 -24.27 -6.31 -7.65
N ILE A 4 -24.12 -5.68 -6.51
CA ILE A 4 -23.12 -6.06 -5.49
C ILE A 4 -23.60 -7.33 -4.75
N GLU A 5 -24.88 -7.42 -4.40
CA GLU A 5 -25.48 -8.65 -3.86
C GLU A 5 -25.40 -9.81 -4.84
N TYR A 6 -25.64 -9.57 -6.14
CA TYR A 6 -25.51 -10.59 -7.18
C TYR A 6 -24.08 -11.10 -7.33
N LEU A 7 -23.08 -10.21 -7.37
CA LEU A 7 -21.67 -10.56 -7.42
C LEU A 7 -21.22 -11.27 -6.13
N PHE A 8 -21.80 -10.90 -5.01
CA PHE A 8 -21.55 -11.51 -3.71
C PHE A 8 -22.12 -12.92 -3.64
N ASP A 9 -23.37 -13.12 -4.07
CA ASP A 9 -24.01 -14.43 -4.11
C ASP A 9 -23.37 -15.36 -5.16
N GLU A 10 -22.91 -14.85 -6.30
CA GLU A 10 -22.12 -15.62 -7.26
C GLU A 10 -20.75 -15.99 -6.69
N MET A 11 -20.06 -15.09 -6.00
CA MET A 11 -18.77 -15.37 -5.36
C MET A 11 -18.93 -16.33 -4.18
N ILE A 12 -19.93 -16.16 -3.32
CA ILE A 12 -20.29 -17.11 -2.23
C ILE A 12 -20.79 -18.43 -2.81
N SER A 13 -21.55 -18.41 -3.90
CA SER A 13 -21.95 -19.60 -4.64
C SER A 13 -20.77 -20.30 -5.31
N ALA A 14 -19.83 -19.53 -5.85
CA ALA A 14 -18.55 -20.03 -6.38
C ALA A 14 -17.67 -20.58 -5.25
N LEU A 15 -17.61 -19.93 -4.09
CA LEU A 15 -16.92 -20.41 -2.89
C LEU A 15 -17.62 -21.65 -2.28
N LYS A 16 -18.95 -21.70 -2.30
CA LYS A 16 -19.75 -22.89 -1.88
C LYS A 16 -19.71 -24.02 -2.93
N LYS A 17 -19.65 -23.71 -4.21
CA LYS A 17 -19.34 -24.64 -5.30
C LYS A 17 -17.84 -24.98 -5.34
N GLY A 18 -17.04 -24.26 -4.63
CA GLY A 18 -15.59 -24.18 -4.65
C GLY A 18 -14.83 -25.37 -4.07
N ALA A 19 -15.48 -26.45 -3.67
CA ALA A 19 -14.77 -27.71 -3.45
C ALA A 19 -14.11 -28.25 -4.75
N LYS A 20 -14.60 -27.85 -5.93
CA LYS A 20 -13.99 -28.18 -7.23
C LYS A 20 -13.07 -27.09 -7.79
N MET A 21 -13.28 -25.79 -7.48
CA MET A 21 -12.37 -24.71 -7.89
C MET A 21 -11.18 -24.54 -6.93
N ALA A 22 -11.36 -24.77 -5.63
CA ALA A 22 -10.30 -24.67 -4.63
C ALA A 22 -9.15 -25.67 -4.88
N ALA A 23 -9.44 -26.85 -5.42
CA ALA A 23 -8.41 -27.82 -5.81
C ALA A 23 -7.47 -27.34 -6.94
N SER A 24 -7.80 -26.22 -7.61
CA SER A 24 -7.01 -25.64 -8.70
C SER A 24 -6.13 -24.46 -8.28
N ILE A 25 -6.30 -23.91 -7.06
CA ILE A 25 -5.53 -22.76 -6.58
C ILE A 25 -4.18 -23.21 -6.01
N PHE A 26 -4.12 -24.38 -5.40
CA PHE A 26 -2.92 -24.91 -4.75
C PHE A 26 -2.40 -26.17 -5.48
N PRO A 27 -1.06 -26.35 -5.59
CA PRO A 27 -0.03 -25.40 -5.17
C PRO A 27 -0.08 -24.11 -5.98
N MET A 28 0.28 -23.00 -5.36
CA MET A 28 0.28 -21.69 -6.02
C MET A 28 1.29 -21.64 -7.17
N VAL A 29 0.88 -21.07 -8.29
CA VAL A 29 1.68 -21.00 -9.52
C VAL A 29 1.81 -19.54 -9.96
N SER A 30 3.03 -19.15 -10.34
CA SER A 30 3.29 -17.82 -10.88
C SER A 30 2.50 -17.56 -12.16
N PRO A 31 1.87 -16.41 -12.31
CA PRO A 31 1.12 -16.06 -13.51
C PRO A 31 2.06 -15.92 -14.71
N LYS A 32 1.58 -16.24 -15.90
CA LYS A 32 2.32 -16.09 -17.16
C LYS A 32 2.41 -14.64 -17.63
N ILE A 33 1.51 -13.78 -17.16
CA ILE A 33 1.38 -12.37 -17.55
C ILE A 33 1.34 -11.53 -16.27
N ASP A 34 2.13 -10.46 -16.24
CA ASP A 34 2.08 -9.48 -15.15
C ASP A 34 0.78 -8.69 -15.25
N PRO A 35 -0.06 -8.65 -14.20
CA PRO A 35 -1.29 -7.86 -14.19
C PRO A 35 -1.07 -6.35 -13.96
N ALA A 36 0.17 -5.87 -13.85
CA ALA A 36 0.51 -4.47 -13.59
C ALA A 36 -0.29 -3.47 -14.45
N PRO A 37 -0.44 -3.64 -15.80
CA PRO A 37 -1.18 -2.68 -16.61
C PRO A 37 -2.64 -2.50 -16.19
N LEU A 38 -3.28 -3.52 -15.62
CA LEU A 38 -4.65 -3.41 -15.11
C LEU A 38 -4.71 -2.61 -13.81
N PHE A 39 -3.71 -2.76 -12.94
CA PHE A 39 -3.61 -1.95 -11.72
C PHE A 39 -3.31 -0.48 -12.03
N GLU A 40 -2.50 -0.19 -13.04
CA GLU A 40 -2.22 1.15 -13.52
C GLU A 40 -3.50 1.83 -14.05
N LEU A 41 -4.21 1.13 -14.94
CA LEU A 41 -5.49 1.63 -15.48
C LEU A 41 -6.53 1.87 -14.38
N PHE A 42 -6.65 0.94 -13.43
CA PHE A 42 -7.59 1.02 -12.33
C PHE A 42 -7.36 2.25 -11.42
N ARG A 43 -6.11 2.72 -11.32
CA ARG A 43 -5.71 3.87 -10.49
C ARG A 43 -5.57 5.18 -11.27
N GLY A 44 -5.83 5.17 -12.56
CA GLY A 44 -5.64 6.32 -13.45
C GLY A 44 -6.44 7.57 -13.09
N ASN A 45 -7.59 7.43 -12.39
CA ASN A 45 -8.40 8.53 -11.90
C ASN A 45 -7.63 9.50 -10.99
N TYR A 46 -6.70 8.99 -10.17
CA TYR A 46 -5.91 9.81 -9.24
C TYR A 46 -5.04 10.84 -9.95
N ALA A 47 -4.61 10.60 -11.19
CA ALA A 47 -3.92 11.60 -11.99
C ALA A 47 -4.79 12.83 -12.26
N THR A 48 -6.05 12.63 -12.66
CA THR A 48 -7.01 13.71 -12.87
C THR A 48 -7.31 14.45 -11.57
N GLU A 49 -7.50 13.72 -10.48
CA GLU A 49 -7.84 14.29 -9.17
C GLU A 49 -6.71 15.17 -8.64
N LEU A 50 -5.46 14.69 -8.64
CA LEU A 50 -4.29 15.45 -8.18
C LEU A 50 -4.04 16.68 -9.06
N LEU A 51 -4.07 16.52 -10.39
CA LEU A 51 -3.87 17.63 -11.32
C LEU A 51 -4.94 18.71 -11.13
N THR A 52 -6.21 18.32 -11.12
CA THR A 52 -7.32 19.27 -11.01
C THR A 52 -7.34 19.96 -9.64
N ALA A 53 -7.07 19.22 -8.56
CA ALA A 53 -6.90 19.81 -7.22
C ALA A 53 -5.81 20.88 -7.23
N SER A 54 -4.66 20.60 -7.84
CA SER A 54 -3.52 21.51 -7.91
C SER A 54 -3.81 22.78 -8.70
N VAL A 55 -4.51 22.65 -9.84
CA VAL A 55 -4.85 23.81 -10.71
C VAL A 55 -5.95 24.66 -10.09
N VAL A 56 -7.04 24.02 -9.60
CA VAL A 56 -8.28 24.73 -9.26
C VAL A 56 -8.33 25.14 -7.79
N HIS A 57 -7.99 24.23 -6.88
CA HIS A 57 -8.24 24.39 -5.46
C HIS A 57 -7.04 24.90 -4.66
N PHE A 58 -5.82 24.55 -5.09
CA PHE A 58 -4.58 24.98 -4.45
C PHE A 58 -3.86 26.10 -5.21
N ASN A 59 -4.24 26.38 -6.47
CA ASN A 59 -3.56 27.35 -7.35
C ASN A 59 -2.03 27.14 -7.37
N LEU A 60 -1.61 25.88 -7.26
CA LEU A 60 -0.25 25.47 -6.92
C LEU A 60 0.77 25.94 -7.97
N PHE A 61 0.44 25.85 -9.26
CA PHE A 61 1.33 26.22 -10.35
C PHE A 61 1.63 27.73 -10.36
N GLU A 62 0.62 28.57 -10.08
CA GLU A 62 0.80 30.03 -9.94
C GLU A 62 1.67 30.35 -8.71
N GLU A 63 1.44 29.67 -7.59
CA GLU A 63 2.20 29.85 -6.38
C GLU A 63 3.69 29.53 -6.58
N ILE A 64 4.01 28.47 -7.30
CA ILE A 64 5.39 28.09 -7.63
C ILE A 64 6.01 29.09 -8.62
N ALA A 65 5.24 29.59 -9.61
CA ALA A 65 5.73 30.55 -10.58
C ALA A 65 6.04 31.92 -9.97
N LEU A 66 5.22 32.37 -9.02
CA LEU A 66 5.36 33.68 -8.38
C LEU A 66 6.42 33.69 -7.28
N ASN A 67 6.59 32.58 -6.58
CA ASN A 67 7.42 32.52 -5.38
C ASN A 67 8.49 31.43 -5.58
N GLN A 68 9.75 31.86 -5.71
CA GLN A 68 10.89 30.91 -5.60
C GLN A 68 11.06 30.52 -4.12
N VAL A 69 10.04 29.92 -3.53
CA VAL A 69 10.05 29.46 -2.14
C VAL A 69 10.34 27.96 -2.08
N GLY A 70 11.09 27.56 -1.08
CA GLY A 70 11.33 26.15 -0.82
C GLY A 70 10.03 25.36 -0.61
N SER A 71 10.08 24.10 -0.95
CA SER A 71 8.95 23.14 -0.89
C SER A 71 8.21 23.20 0.46
N GLU A 72 8.94 23.20 1.58
CA GLU A 72 8.36 23.26 2.94
C GLU A 72 7.64 24.59 3.24
N SER A 73 8.17 25.72 2.76
CA SER A 73 7.51 27.01 2.92
C SER A 73 6.19 27.06 2.16
N LEU A 74 6.16 26.49 0.97
CA LEU A 74 4.93 26.40 0.16
C LEU A 74 3.91 25.44 0.80
N ARG A 75 4.36 24.29 1.32
CA ARG A 75 3.53 23.38 2.10
C ARG A 75 2.83 24.10 3.26
N ALA A 76 3.61 24.83 4.06
CA ALA A 76 3.11 25.58 5.22
C ALA A 76 2.13 26.68 4.80
N LYS A 77 2.40 27.41 3.69
CA LYS A 77 1.49 28.43 3.13
C LYS A 77 0.15 27.84 2.75
N LEU A 78 0.14 26.62 2.17
CA LEU A 78 -1.08 25.92 1.74
C LEU A 78 -1.79 25.20 2.90
N GLY A 79 -1.19 25.17 4.09
CA GLY A 79 -1.74 24.51 5.28
C GLY A 79 -1.83 22.98 5.13
N LEU A 80 -0.96 22.37 4.34
CA LEU A 80 -0.96 20.94 4.10
C LEU A 80 -0.04 20.21 5.09
N GLU A 81 -0.49 19.07 5.61
CA GLU A 81 0.35 18.18 6.39
C GLU A 81 1.41 17.50 5.50
N ARG A 82 2.51 17.02 6.12
CA ARG A 82 3.65 16.43 5.40
C ARG A 82 3.23 15.27 4.50
N ARG A 83 2.40 14.34 4.99
CA ARG A 83 1.94 13.18 4.22
C ARG A 83 1.16 13.60 2.97
N ALA A 84 0.20 14.50 3.12
CA ALA A 84 -0.59 15.05 2.00
C ALA A 84 0.30 15.76 0.97
N TRP A 85 1.26 16.56 1.46
CA TRP A 85 2.22 17.27 0.62
C TRP A 85 3.08 16.31 -0.21
N VAL A 86 3.66 15.29 0.44
CA VAL A 86 4.48 14.29 -0.26
C VAL A 86 3.68 13.61 -1.37
N VAL A 87 2.45 13.17 -1.09
CA VAL A 87 1.59 12.52 -2.10
C VAL A 87 1.31 13.44 -3.28
N LEU A 88 0.91 14.69 -3.00
CA LEU A 88 0.61 15.68 -4.03
C LEU A 88 1.82 15.98 -4.92
N ILE A 89 2.95 16.32 -4.30
CA ILE A 89 4.16 16.72 -5.04
C ILE A 89 4.77 15.53 -5.80
N THR A 90 4.80 14.35 -5.18
CA THR A 90 5.26 13.13 -5.87
C THR A 90 4.41 12.83 -7.11
N GLY A 91 3.09 12.93 -7.01
CA GLY A 91 2.19 12.73 -8.14
C GLY A 91 2.45 13.71 -9.29
N LEU A 92 2.68 14.99 -8.97
CA LEU A 92 2.96 16.02 -9.98
C LEU A 92 4.39 15.92 -10.56
N LYS A 93 5.38 15.54 -9.76
CA LYS A 93 6.75 15.26 -10.24
C LYS A 93 6.74 14.04 -11.17
N ALA A 94 6.12 12.97 -10.75
CA ALA A 94 5.98 11.74 -11.55
C ALA A 94 5.22 11.97 -12.87
N SER A 95 4.29 12.93 -12.89
CA SER A 95 3.59 13.36 -14.10
C SER A 95 4.41 14.31 -15.00
N GLY A 96 5.65 14.63 -14.62
CA GLY A 96 6.52 15.54 -15.39
C GLY A 96 6.10 17.01 -15.34
N LEU A 97 5.29 17.42 -14.35
CA LEU A 97 4.78 18.79 -14.22
C LEU A 97 5.64 19.65 -13.30
N LEU A 98 6.29 19.04 -12.31
CA LEU A 98 7.18 19.69 -11.36
C LEU A 98 8.57 19.08 -11.40
N LEU A 99 9.56 19.92 -11.13
CA LEU A 99 10.95 19.55 -10.90
C LEU A 99 11.33 20.03 -9.50
N GLU A 100 12.25 19.32 -8.83
CA GLU A 100 12.75 19.70 -7.52
C GLU A 100 14.27 19.65 -7.51
N ASN A 101 14.91 20.75 -7.09
CA ASN A 101 16.36 20.85 -6.94
C ASN A 101 16.66 21.52 -5.60
N ASP A 102 17.43 20.85 -4.76
CA ASP A 102 17.82 21.34 -3.43
C ASP A 102 16.64 21.85 -2.58
N GLY A 103 15.52 21.11 -2.61
CA GLY A 103 14.31 21.44 -1.89
C GLY A 103 13.49 22.59 -2.47
N ASN A 104 13.84 23.09 -3.66
CA ASN A 104 13.09 24.13 -4.38
C ASN A 104 12.30 23.52 -5.52
N LEU A 105 10.99 23.76 -5.54
CA LEU A 105 10.11 23.35 -6.61
C LEU A 105 10.13 24.35 -7.76
N THR A 106 10.18 23.83 -8.98
CA THR A 106 10.05 24.60 -10.22
C THR A 106 9.10 23.92 -11.17
N LEU A 107 8.49 24.71 -12.05
CA LEU A 107 7.61 24.21 -13.09
C LEU A 107 8.42 23.63 -14.26
N SER A 108 7.98 22.50 -14.78
CA SER A 108 8.47 22.01 -16.06
C SER A 108 8.02 22.92 -17.23
N GLU A 109 8.63 22.79 -18.40
CA GLU A 109 8.29 23.61 -19.57
C GLU A 109 6.84 23.41 -20.02
N ILE A 110 6.33 22.18 -19.95
CA ILE A 110 4.92 21.93 -20.26
C ILE A 110 4.01 22.64 -19.24
N ALA A 111 4.32 22.57 -17.94
CA ALA A 111 3.51 23.23 -16.92
C ALA A 111 3.52 24.74 -17.07
N LYS A 112 4.69 25.37 -17.32
CA LYS A 112 4.79 26.81 -17.62
C LYS A 112 3.95 27.22 -18.81
N SER A 113 4.03 26.44 -19.89
CA SER A 113 3.34 26.75 -21.14
C SER A 113 1.82 26.56 -21.06
N THR A 114 1.34 25.58 -20.28
CA THR A 114 -0.06 25.14 -20.40
C THR A 114 -0.89 25.27 -19.13
N LEU A 115 -0.29 25.45 -17.95
CA LEU A 115 -1.01 25.48 -16.69
C LEU A 115 -1.07 26.86 -16.02
N LEU A 116 -0.21 27.81 -16.42
CA LEU A 116 -0.29 29.19 -15.94
C LEU A 116 -1.41 29.95 -16.65
N LYS A 117 -2.19 30.74 -15.88
CA LYS A 117 -3.37 31.46 -16.38
C LYS A 117 -3.05 32.47 -17.47
N ASP A 118 -1.90 33.15 -17.34
CA ASP A 118 -1.46 34.16 -18.29
C ASP A 118 -0.72 33.59 -19.51
N SER A 119 -0.54 32.28 -19.58
CA SER A 119 0.05 31.65 -20.76
C SER A 119 -0.93 31.68 -21.94
N ARG A 120 -0.41 32.04 -23.11
CA ARG A 120 -1.20 32.05 -24.36
C ARG A 120 -1.81 30.67 -24.69
N HIS A 121 -1.18 29.60 -24.24
CA HIS A 121 -1.59 28.22 -24.51
C HIS A 121 -2.18 27.53 -23.28
N SER A 122 -2.64 28.34 -22.32
CA SER A 122 -3.19 27.79 -21.06
C SER A 122 -4.42 26.92 -21.32
N ILE A 123 -4.39 25.72 -20.71
CA ILE A 123 -5.53 24.80 -20.64
C ILE A 123 -6.05 24.67 -19.19
N ALA A 124 -5.59 25.53 -18.27
CA ALA A 124 -6.00 25.49 -16.86
C ALA A 124 -7.52 25.57 -16.70
N SER A 125 -8.20 26.45 -17.49
CA SER A 125 -9.66 26.56 -17.45
C SER A 125 -10.37 25.31 -17.98
N TYR A 126 -9.78 24.60 -18.97
CA TYR A 126 -10.31 23.35 -19.48
C TYR A 126 -10.22 22.24 -18.42
N ILE A 127 -9.07 22.11 -17.75
CA ILE A 127 -8.89 21.19 -16.59
C ILE A 127 -9.88 21.55 -15.50
N GLY A 128 -10.14 22.85 -15.29
CA GLY A 128 -11.07 23.38 -14.32
C GLY A 128 -12.52 22.90 -14.47
N LEU A 129 -12.93 22.41 -15.63
CA LEU A 129 -14.26 21.82 -15.84
C LEU A 129 -14.52 20.62 -14.90
N SER A 130 -13.47 19.89 -14.51
CA SER A 130 -13.56 18.77 -13.58
C SER A 130 -13.48 19.19 -12.09
N GLY A 131 -13.28 20.47 -11.80
CA GLY A 131 -13.00 20.98 -10.44
C GLY A 131 -14.08 20.70 -9.39
N GLN A 132 -15.31 20.43 -9.80
CA GLN A 132 -16.44 20.14 -8.91
C GLN A 132 -16.91 18.69 -8.97
N THR A 133 -16.16 17.80 -9.60
CA THR A 133 -16.47 16.36 -9.58
C THR A 133 -16.21 15.79 -8.19
N SER A 134 -16.99 14.76 -7.80
CA SER A 134 -16.91 14.16 -6.46
C SER A 134 -15.51 13.68 -6.12
N GLY A 135 -14.83 12.98 -7.05
CA GLY A 135 -13.48 12.48 -6.83
C GLY A 135 -12.45 13.59 -6.56
N VAL A 136 -12.54 14.71 -7.33
CA VAL A 136 -11.66 15.87 -7.09
C VAL A 136 -11.93 16.51 -5.74
N LEU A 137 -13.21 16.69 -5.37
CA LEU A 137 -13.57 17.30 -4.08
C LEU A 137 -13.16 16.41 -2.90
N GLU A 138 -13.30 15.09 -3.03
CA GLU A 138 -12.80 14.13 -2.05
C GLU A 138 -11.27 14.23 -1.91
N MET A 139 -10.53 14.21 -3.01
CA MET A 139 -9.07 14.37 -2.98
C MET A 139 -8.66 15.68 -2.33
N VAL A 140 -9.30 16.80 -2.67
CA VAL A 140 -9.04 18.11 -2.05
C VAL A 140 -9.28 18.07 -0.54
N ASN A 141 -10.39 17.47 -0.11
CA ASN A 141 -10.69 17.32 1.31
C ASN A 141 -9.64 16.47 2.02
N ARG A 142 -9.26 15.33 1.44
CA ARG A 142 -8.18 14.47 1.95
C ARG A 142 -6.86 15.20 2.09
N LEU A 143 -6.45 15.95 1.06
CA LEU A 143 -5.22 16.72 1.10
C LEU A 143 -5.22 17.77 2.22
N ARG A 144 -6.37 18.41 2.48
CA ARG A 144 -6.50 19.44 3.54
C ARG A 144 -6.48 18.88 4.95
N VAL A 145 -7.11 17.73 5.17
CA VAL A 145 -7.25 17.15 6.52
C VAL A 145 -6.31 15.98 6.79
N SER A 146 -5.63 15.50 5.77
CA SER A 146 -4.68 14.38 5.79
C SER A 146 -5.22 13.04 6.32
N LYS A 147 -6.23 13.08 7.19
CA LYS A 147 -6.94 11.90 7.70
C LYS A 147 -8.39 11.89 7.20
N PRO A 148 -9.03 10.73 7.06
CA PRO A 148 -10.44 10.67 6.68
C PRO A 148 -11.34 11.31 7.76
N VAL A 149 -12.24 12.17 7.33
CA VAL A 149 -13.07 13.01 8.26
C VAL A 149 -14.41 12.37 8.59
N HIS A 150 -14.86 11.35 7.89
CA HIS A 150 -16.21 10.81 8.06
C HIS A 150 -16.23 9.29 8.08
N ALA A 151 -16.16 8.73 9.28
CA ALA A 151 -16.60 7.37 9.55
C ALA A 151 -18.13 7.24 9.66
N ASP A 152 -18.87 8.35 9.77
CA ASP A 152 -20.30 8.36 10.08
C ASP A 152 -21.22 8.15 8.87
N LYS A 153 -20.70 8.10 7.66
CA LYS A 153 -21.51 7.72 6.50
C LYS A 153 -21.17 6.28 6.11
N PRO A 154 -22.19 5.40 6.04
CA PRO A 154 -21.98 4.10 5.42
C PRO A 154 -21.60 4.34 3.97
N ASP A 155 -20.31 4.35 3.70
CA ASP A 155 -19.80 4.60 2.36
C ASP A 155 -20.01 3.34 1.55
N VAL A 156 -20.76 3.48 0.49
CA VAL A 156 -21.09 2.40 -0.41
C VAL A 156 -19.86 2.11 -1.23
N GLY A 157 -18.96 1.29 -0.72
CA GLY A 157 -17.95 0.63 -1.52
C GLY A 157 -16.47 0.89 -1.25
N ALA A 158 -16.07 1.77 -0.33
CA ALA A 158 -14.67 1.92 0.04
C ALA A 158 -14.36 1.20 1.36
N ALA A 159 -13.36 0.33 1.33
CA ALA A 159 -12.80 -0.28 2.52
C ALA A 159 -11.67 0.63 3.04
N PHE A 160 -11.73 1.01 4.30
CA PHE A 160 -10.73 1.86 4.94
C PHE A 160 -9.97 1.09 6.00
N ILE A 161 -8.67 1.32 6.09
CA ILE A 161 -7.80 0.79 7.14
C ILE A 161 -7.38 1.96 8.02
N PHE A 162 -8.00 2.07 9.22
CA PHE A 162 -7.71 3.13 10.19
C PHE A 162 -7.57 2.55 11.58
N ARG A 163 -6.86 3.27 12.45
CA ARG A 163 -6.50 2.81 13.78
C ARG A 163 -7.25 3.48 14.91
N GLU A 164 -7.43 4.78 14.91
CA GLU A 164 -7.98 5.54 16.03
C GLU A 164 -9.18 6.39 15.60
N GLY A 165 -10.29 6.24 16.35
CA GLY A 165 -11.46 7.09 16.22
C GLY A 165 -12.32 6.89 14.98
N LEU A 166 -12.01 5.87 14.16
CA LEU A 166 -12.74 5.53 12.95
C LEU A 166 -12.99 4.02 12.92
N ASP A 167 -14.17 3.62 12.48
CA ASP A 167 -14.50 2.21 12.26
C ASP A 167 -13.64 1.65 11.13
N SER A 168 -12.72 0.77 11.44
CA SER A 168 -11.97 0.03 10.42
C SER A 168 -12.86 -0.99 9.72
N ALA A 169 -12.65 -1.19 8.41
CA ALA A 169 -13.27 -2.30 7.68
C ALA A 169 -12.92 -3.66 8.28
N MET A 170 -11.80 -3.74 9.02
CA MET A 170 -11.31 -4.95 9.67
C MET A 170 -12.02 -5.29 10.98
N ASP A 171 -12.80 -4.37 11.56
CA ASP A 171 -13.50 -4.58 12.86
C ASP A 171 -14.82 -5.33 12.71
N LYS A 172 -15.39 -5.38 11.51
CA LYS A 172 -16.67 -6.05 11.23
C LYS A 172 -16.44 -7.30 10.38
N THR A 173 -16.98 -8.43 10.79
CA THR A 173 -16.79 -9.74 10.13
C THR A 173 -17.01 -9.69 8.62
N GLU A 174 -18.11 -9.09 8.17
CA GLU A 174 -18.45 -9.03 6.75
C GLU A 174 -17.48 -8.15 5.96
N SER A 175 -17.17 -6.96 6.48
CA SER A 175 -16.24 -6.02 5.84
C SER A 175 -14.82 -6.58 5.81
N ALA A 176 -14.35 -7.15 6.91
CA ALA A 176 -13.03 -7.79 7.00
C ALA A 176 -12.90 -8.95 6.00
N MET A 177 -13.91 -9.80 5.93
CA MET A 177 -13.95 -10.90 4.97
C MET A 177 -13.93 -10.41 3.52
N ASN A 178 -14.77 -9.42 3.18
CA ASN A 178 -14.85 -8.88 1.82
C ASN A 178 -13.55 -8.22 1.40
N LEU A 179 -12.95 -7.40 2.27
CA LEU A 179 -11.69 -6.75 1.99
C LEU A 179 -10.55 -7.77 1.81
N THR A 180 -10.44 -8.73 2.73
CA THR A 180 -9.40 -9.77 2.68
C THR A 180 -9.51 -10.62 1.41
N LEU A 181 -10.72 -11.03 1.03
CA LEU A 181 -10.95 -11.76 -0.22
C LEU A 181 -10.64 -10.92 -1.46
N SER A 182 -10.98 -9.63 -1.46
CA SER A 182 -10.69 -8.73 -2.57
C SER A 182 -9.17 -8.56 -2.75
N LEU A 183 -8.44 -8.37 -1.66
CA LEU A 183 -6.97 -8.26 -1.67
C LEU A 183 -6.29 -9.57 -2.04
N SER A 184 -6.91 -10.73 -1.78
CA SER A 184 -6.35 -12.05 -2.13
C SER A 184 -6.12 -12.22 -3.63
N GLY A 185 -6.90 -11.57 -4.48
CA GLY A 185 -6.70 -11.59 -5.93
C GLY A 185 -5.34 -11.05 -6.36
N ARG A 186 -4.83 -9.99 -5.70
CA ARG A 186 -3.47 -9.50 -5.92
C ARG A 186 -2.43 -10.46 -5.36
N ALA A 187 -2.65 -10.97 -4.14
CA ALA A 187 -1.73 -11.91 -3.51
C ALA A 187 -1.56 -13.20 -4.32
N MET A 188 -2.62 -13.74 -4.92
CA MET A 188 -2.56 -14.93 -5.80
C MET A 188 -1.62 -14.74 -6.99
N ASN A 189 -1.47 -13.52 -7.49
CA ASN A 189 -0.55 -13.24 -8.60
C ASN A 189 0.89 -13.03 -8.13
N VAL A 190 1.09 -12.41 -6.97
CA VAL A 190 2.42 -11.93 -6.55
C VAL A 190 3.13 -12.90 -5.61
N ALA A 191 2.39 -13.57 -4.71
CA ALA A 191 2.96 -14.46 -3.70
C ALA A 191 3.78 -15.65 -4.26
N PRO A 192 3.33 -16.36 -5.31
CA PRO A 192 4.14 -17.43 -5.87
C PRO A 192 5.46 -16.94 -6.46
N VAL A 193 5.48 -15.74 -7.08
CA VAL A 193 6.71 -15.13 -7.61
C VAL A 193 7.66 -14.72 -6.49
N LEU A 194 7.13 -14.16 -5.40
CA LEU A 194 7.93 -13.87 -4.21
C LEU A 194 8.59 -15.16 -3.68
N ALA A 195 7.81 -16.22 -3.51
CA ALA A 195 8.30 -17.50 -2.97
C ALA A 195 9.34 -18.18 -3.88
N GLU A 196 9.19 -18.09 -5.21
CA GLU A 196 10.17 -18.60 -6.17
C GLU A 196 11.50 -17.85 -6.12
N LYS A 197 11.46 -16.53 -5.90
CA LYS A 197 12.65 -15.67 -5.90
C LYS A 197 13.32 -15.53 -4.53
N LEU A 198 12.62 -15.92 -3.45
CA LEU A 198 13.09 -15.76 -2.08
C LEU A 198 13.17 -17.12 -1.35
N PRO A 199 14.19 -17.95 -1.62
CA PRO A 199 14.43 -19.12 -0.79
C PRO A 199 14.87 -18.70 0.62
N LEU A 200 14.36 -19.42 1.64
CA LEU A 200 14.63 -19.19 3.07
C LEU A 200 15.25 -20.45 3.72
N PRO A 201 16.44 -20.89 3.26
CA PRO A 201 17.08 -22.09 3.77
C PRO A 201 17.53 -21.89 5.23
N GLY A 202 17.27 -22.90 6.06
CA GLY A 202 17.67 -22.87 7.48
C GLY A 202 16.76 -22.09 8.41
N ASN A 203 15.85 -21.26 7.91
CA ASN A 203 14.84 -20.58 8.72
C ASN A 203 13.75 -21.58 9.15
N LYS A 204 13.23 -21.41 10.37
CA LYS A 204 12.27 -22.34 10.98
C LYS A 204 10.90 -21.74 11.20
N LEU A 205 10.83 -20.46 11.58
CA LEU A 205 9.58 -19.79 11.95
C LEU A 205 9.46 -18.41 11.33
N LEU A 206 8.49 -18.27 10.43
CA LEU A 206 8.06 -17.01 9.83
C LEU A 206 6.96 -16.38 10.67
N LEU A 207 7.06 -15.09 10.94
CA LEU A 207 5.96 -14.26 11.43
C LEU A 207 5.46 -13.40 10.27
N ASP A 208 4.25 -13.61 9.83
CA ASP A 208 3.55 -12.79 8.84
C ASP A 208 2.69 -11.77 9.58
N VAL A 209 3.11 -10.51 9.55
CA VAL A 209 2.48 -9.42 10.30
C VAL A 209 1.46 -8.72 9.41
N GLY A 210 0.19 -8.68 9.85
CA GLY A 210 -0.91 -8.26 9.00
C GLY A 210 -1.13 -9.28 7.86
N ALA A 211 -1.23 -10.55 8.23
CA ALA A 211 -1.16 -11.68 7.28
C ALA A 211 -2.29 -11.69 6.22
N GLY A 212 -3.39 -10.97 6.47
CA GLY A 212 -4.53 -10.92 5.56
C GLY A 212 -5.05 -12.32 5.24
N SER A 213 -5.03 -12.68 3.96
CA SER A 213 -5.44 -14.01 3.48
C SER A 213 -4.41 -15.12 3.76
N GLY A 214 -3.22 -14.81 4.26
CA GLY A 214 -2.13 -15.78 4.48
C GLY A 214 -1.44 -16.31 3.22
N LEU A 215 -1.84 -15.86 2.02
CA LEU A 215 -1.35 -16.40 0.75
C LEU A 215 0.16 -16.21 0.54
N TYR A 216 0.76 -15.13 1.04
CA TYR A 216 2.21 -14.95 0.99
C TYR A 216 2.95 -15.99 1.83
N SER A 217 2.48 -16.24 3.04
CA SER A 217 3.00 -17.30 3.90
C SER A 217 2.80 -18.68 3.29
N ILE A 218 1.61 -18.98 2.77
CA ILE A 218 1.32 -20.25 2.09
C ILE A 218 2.31 -20.50 0.96
N ALA A 219 2.51 -19.52 0.06
CA ALA A 219 3.45 -19.65 -1.06
C ALA A 219 4.90 -19.90 -0.58
N LEU A 220 5.35 -19.19 0.46
CA LEU A 220 6.67 -19.39 1.06
C LEU A 220 6.81 -20.78 1.68
N LEU A 221 5.78 -21.30 2.37
CA LEU A 221 5.77 -22.63 2.97
C LEU A 221 5.77 -23.73 1.91
N GLU A 222 5.08 -23.56 0.80
CA GLU A 222 5.11 -24.52 -0.31
C GLU A 222 6.52 -24.73 -0.88
N LYS A 223 7.33 -23.66 -0.93
CA LYS A 223 8.71 -23.71 -1.42
C LYS A 223 9.74 -24.10 -0.34
N ASN A 224 9.45 -23.85 0.94
CA ASN A 224 10.37 -24.09 2.05
C ASN A 224 9.78 -25.13 3.00
N LYS A 225 10.17 -26.41 2.83
CA LYS A 225 9.56 -27.57 3.51
C LYS A 225 9.71 -27.54 5.04
N ASP A 226 10.81 -26.98 5.56
CA ASP A 226 11.11 -26.91 6.98
C ASP A 226 10.58 -25.65 7.66
N LEU A 227 10.01 -24.71 6.92
CA LEU A 227 9.49 -23.45 7.43
C LEU A 227 8.08 -23.67 8.01
N ASN A 228 7.83 -23.08 9.19
CA ASN A 228 6.50 -22.92 9.77
C ASN A 228 6.13 -21.44 9.78
N ALA A 229 4.87 -21.10 9.96
CA ALA A 229 4.44 -19.71 10.00
C ALA A 229 3.47 -19.44 11.15
N ILE A 230 3.57 -18.22 11.70
CA ILE A 230 2.54 -17.59 12.52
C ILE A 230 1.90 -16.51 11.64
N LEU A 231 0.60 -16.59 11.44
CA LEU A 231 -0.19 -15.54 10.79
C LEU A 231 -0.75 -14.64 11.90
N TRP A 232 -0.29 -13.40 11.96
CA TRP A 232 -0.67 -12.44 12.98
C TRP A 232 -1.54 -11.34 12.39
N ASP A 233 -2.83 -11.36 12.73
CA ASP A 233 -3.82 -10.41 12.20
C ASP A 233 -5.06 -10.36 13.12
N GLY A 234 -6.05 -9.55 12.81
CA GLY A 234 -7.34 -9.52 13.46
C GLY A 234 -8.08 -10.87 13.36
N ALA A 235 -8.83 -11.23 14.40
CA ALA A 235 -9.52 -12.53 14.47
C ALA A 235 -10.44 -12.82 13.28
N GLU A 236 -11.14 -11.79 12.78
CA GLU A 236 -12.07 -11.93 11.65
C GLU A 236 -11.32 -12.16 10.32
N VAL A 237 -10.18 -11.51 10.14
CA VAL A 237 -9.30 -11.68 8.98
C VAL A 237 -8.72 -13.10 8.96
N LEU A 238 -8.26 -13.60 10.11
CA LEU A 238 -7.67 -14.92 10.22
C LEU A 238 -8.63 -16.06 9.89
N LYS A 239 -9.93 -15.88 10.02
CA LYS A 239 -10.92 -16.87 9.54
C LYS A 239 -10.82 -17.11 8.02
N VAL A 240 -10.50 -16.07 7.26
CA VAL A 240 -10.27 -16.19 5.81
C VAL A 240 -8.94 -16.91 5.56
N ALA A 241 -7.89 -16.52 6.26
CA ALA A 241 -6.58 -17.16 6.15
C ALA A 241 -6.63 -18.66 6.47
N ASP A 242 -7.31 -19.06 7.54
CA ASP A 242 -7.49 -20.45 7.95
C ASP A 242 -8.15 -21.30 6.87
N ASN A 243 -9.12 -20.74 6.14
CA ASN A 243 -9.72 -21.44 5.01
C ASN A 243 -8.70 -21.73 3.89
N PHE A 244 -7.86 -20.75 3.52
CA PHE A 244 -6.81 -20.95 2.51
C PHE A 244 -5.72 -21.91 3.00
N VAL A 245 -5.29 -21.81 4.26
CA VAL A 245 -4.31 -22.72 4.89
C VAL A 245 -4.81 -24.17 4.87
N ASN A 246 -6.08 -24.39 5.21
CA ASN A 246 -6.70 -25.72 5.17
C ASN A 246 -6.78 -26.26 3.75
N GLN A 247 -7.18 -25.45 2.78
CA GLN A 247 -7.23 -25.82 1.36
C GLN A 247 -5.83 -26.17 0.80
N ALA A 248 -4.79 -25.47 1.25
CA ALA A 248 -3.40 -25.75 0.88
C ALA A 248 -2.82 -26.99 1.58
N GLY A 249 -3.54 -27.58 2.56
CA GLY A 249 -3.04 -28.72 3.35
C GLY A 249 -1.90 -28.36 4.31
N LEU A 250 -1.80 -27.11 4.72
CA LEU A 250 -0.70 -26.58 5.52
C LEU A 250 -1.05 -26.35 7.01
N ALA A 251 -2.23 -26.78 7.46
CA ALA A 251 -2.72 -26.57 8.82
C ALA A 251 -1.75 -27.03 9.94
N SER A 252 -0.94 -28.07 9.69
CA SER A 252 0.06 -28.55 10.66
C SER A 252 1.32 -27.68 10.76
N ARG A 253 1.50 -26.72 9.85
CA ARG A 253 2.68 -25.85 9.75
C ARG A 253 2.36 -24.38 9.98
N VAL A 254 1.09 -24.04 10.20
CA VAL A 254 0.62 -22.66 10.37
C VAL A 254 -0.10 -22.53 11.70
N THR A 255 0.19 -21.45 12.41
CA THR A 255 -0.52 -21.04 13.62
C THR A 255 -1.14 -19.68 13.38
N SER A 256 -2.46 -19.56 13.52
CA SER A 256 -3.16 -18.27 13.51
C SER A 256 -3.11 -17.64 14.88
N LEU A 257 -2.62 -16.41 14.97
CA LEU A 257 -2.49 -15.60 16.17
C LEU A 257 -3.33 -14.34 16.07
N PRO A 258 -4.54 -14.31 16.62
CA PRO A 258 -5.32 -13.09 16.69
C PRO A 258 -4.63 -12.04 17.57
N GLY A 259 -4.54 -10.81 17.07
CA GLY A 259 -3.93 -9.72 17.85
C GLY A 259 -3.72 -8.43 17.04
N ASP A 260 -3.32 -7.40 17.77
CA ASP A 260 -2.94 -6.08 17.24
C ASP A 260 -1.41 -5.95 17.17
N MET A 261 -0.87 -5.80 15.96
CA MET A 261 0.57 -5.68 15.73
C MET A 261 1.21 -4.48 16.46
N PHE A 262 0.43 -3.46 16.82
CA PHE A 262 0.91 -2.30 17.56
C PHE A 262 0.82 -2.47 19.08
N ALA A 263 -0.22 -3.12 19.60
CA ALA A 263 -0.48 -3.26 21.02
C ALA A 263 0.14 -4.53 21.62
N ASP A 264 -0.01 -5.68 20.95
CA ASP A 264 0.33 -6.99 21.51
C ASP A 264 1.82 -7.33 21.38
N ALA A 265 2.32 -8.22 22.25
CA ALA A 265 3.71 -8.64 22.20
C ALA A 265 4.02 -9.49 20.96
N VAL A 266 5.21 -9.30 20.39
CA VAL A 266 5.69 -10.12 19.27
C VAL A 266 5.93 -11.56 19.76
N PRO A 267 5.46 -12.59 19.04
CA PRO A 267 5.70 -13.98 19.39
C PRO A 267 7.20 -14.32 19.50
N ALA A 268 7.55 -15.17 20.43
CA ALA A 268 8.94 -15.60 20.62
C ALA A 268 9.36 -16.65 19.59
N GLY A 269 10.68 -16.75 19.33
CA GLY A 269 11.28 -17.82 18.50
C GLY A 269 11.19 -17.58 17.00
N VAL A 270 10.80 -16.39 16.58
CA VAL A 270 10.70 -15.99 15.17
C VAL A 270 12.07 -15.77 14.57
N ASP A 271 12.35 -16.38 13.42
CA ASP A 271 13.60 -16.20 12.65
C ASP A 271 13.42 -15.18 11.52
N VAL A 272 12.21 -15.11 10.96
CA VAL A 272 11.89 -14.26 9.81
C VAL A 272 10.61 -13.50 10.10
N VAL A 273 10.62 -12.20 9.88
CA VAL A 273 9.41 -11.35 9.88
C VAL A 273 9.10 -10.96 8.44
N LEU A 274 7.86 -11.11 8.02
CA LEU A 274 7.33 -10.61 6.76
C LEU A 274 6.37 -9.45 7.03
N LEU A 275 6.63 -8.32 6.38
CA LEU A 275 5.74 -7.18 6.24
C LEU A 275 5.38 -7.07 4.75
N SER A 276 4.26 -7.66 4.35
CA SER A 276 3.85 -7.66 2.94
C SER A 276 2.66 -6.74 2.72
N ASN A 277 2.90 -5.59 2.10
CA ASN A 277 1.90 -4.55 1.87
C ASN A 277 1.28 -4.03 3.19
N ILE A 278 2.10 -3.80 4.19
CA ILE A 278 1.68 -3.37 5.53
C ILE A 278 2.13 -1.95 5.85
N LEU A 279 3.42 -1.64 5.64
CA LEU A 279 3.95 -0.34 6.06
C LEU A 279 3.31 0.81 5.29
N HIS A 280 2.90 0.60 4.06
CA HIS A 280 2.24 1.62 3.25
C HIS A 280 0.81 2.00 3.74
N ASP A 281 0.24 1.24 4.66
CA ASP A 281 -1.06 1.56 5.27
C ASP A 281 -0.94 2.53 6.44
N TRP A 282 0.29 2.78 6.92
CA TRP A 282 0.56 3.55 8.12
C TRP A 282 1.48 4.74 7.84
N ASP A 283 1.34 5.82 8.63
CA ASP A 283 2.23 6.97 8.52
C ASP A 283 3.62 6.66 9.12
N GLU A 284 4.60 7.50 8.82
CA GLU A 284 6.01 7.30 9.17
C GLU A 284 6.25 6.97 10.67
N PRO A 285 5.62 7.67 11.65
CA PRO A 285 5.82 7.35 13.06
C PRO A 285 5.38 5.94 13.44
N GLU A 286 4.24 5.48 12.88
CA GLU A 286 3.72 4.13 13.09
C GLU A 286 4.63 3.08 12.47
N CYS A 287 5.12 3.33 11.24
CA CYS A 287 6.07 2.45 10.56
C CYS A 287 7.34 2.26 11.39
N VAL A 288 7.95 3.35 11.86
CA VAL A 288 9.17 3.32 12.68
C VAL A 288 8.93 2.59 13.99
N ARG A 289 7.79 2.84 14.65
CA ARG A 289 7.43 2.15 15.89
C ARG A 289 7.27 0.64 15.69
N LEU A 290 6.56 0.22 14.64
CA LEU A 290 6.36 -1.19 14.31
C LEU A 290 7.68 -1.88 13.96
N ILE A 291 8.50 -1.27 13.12
CA ILE A 291 9.84 -1.77 12.76
C ILE A 291 10.69 -2.00 14.01
N ASN A 292 10.81 -1.00 14.89
CA ASN A 292 11.60 -1.11 16.12
C ASN A 292 11.11 -2.24 17.02
N LYS A 293 9.79 -2.41 17.16
CA LYS A 293 9.17 -3.48 17.94
C LYS A 293 9.53 -4.86 17.37
N LEU A 294 9.41 -5.05 16.06
CA LEU A 294 9.69 -6.32 15.38
C LEU A 294 11.19 -6.65 15.41
N VAL A 295 12.05 -5.68 15.10
CA VAL A 295 13.50 -5.86 15.13
C VAL A 295 14.00 -6.23 16.53
N LYS A 296 13.44 -5.64 17.59
CA LYS A 296 13.80 -5.99 18.96
C LYS A 296 13.58 -7.47 19.27
N ALA A 297 12.53 -8.08 18.73
CA ALA A 297 12.17 -9.48 18.95
C ALA A 297 12.99 -10.46 18.10
N LEU A 298 13.54 -10.03 16.96
CA LEU A 298 14.36 -10.88 16.10
C LEU A 298 15.69 -11.26 16.77
N PRO A 299 16.16 -12.51 16.59
CA PRO A 299 17.50 -12.92 17.01
C PRO A 299 18.59 -12.32 16.13
N LYS A 300 19.84 -12.40 16.56
CA LYS A 300 20.99 -12.07 15.70
C LYS A 300 21.01 -12.99 14.47
N GLY A 301 21.14 -12.41 13.29
CA GLY A 301 21.01 -13.11 12.00
C GLY A 301 19.57 -13.36 11.55
N GLY A 302 18.57 -12.94 12.35
CA GLY A 302 17.17 -12.98 11.93
C GLY A 302 16.89 -12.03 10.78
N LEU A 303 15.87 -12.33 9.97
CA LEU A 303 15.52 -11.59 8.75
C LEU A 303 14.25 -10.78 8.95
N LEU A 304 14.24 -9.57 8.38
CA LEU A 304 13.02 -8.78 8.17
C LEU A 304 12.84 -8.52 6.68
N LEU A 305 11.68 -8.87 6.17
CA LEU A 305 11.31 -8.80 4.76
C LEU A 305 10.26 -7.71 4.60
N VAL A 306 10.60 -6.64 3.89
CA VAL A 306 9.62 -5.61 3.48
C VAL A 306 9.26 -5.90 2.02
N HIS A 307 8.08 -6.44 1.79
CA HIS A 307 7.55 -6.71 0.47
C HIS A 307 6.47 -5.69 0.13
N ASP A 308 6.77 -4.77 -0.78
CA ASP A 308 5.91 -3.64 -1.11
C ASP A 308 6.18 -3.11 -2.53
N VAL A 309 5.50 -2.04 -2.91
CA VAL A 309 5.86 -1.15 -4.02
C VAL A 309 6.81 -0.06 -3.50
N TYR A 310 7.64 0.48 -4.38
CA TYR A 310 8.61 1.49 -3.96
C TYR A 310 8.59 2.69 -4.90
N LEU A 311 8.51 3.89 -4.33
CA LEU A 311 8.83 5.12 -5.03
C LEU A 311 10.33 5.22 -5.30
N ASN A 312 10.72 6.07 -6.25
CA ASN A 312 12.10 6.51 -6.42
C ASN A 312 12.57 7.25 -5.16
N ASP A 313 13.88 7.25 -4.92
CA ASP A 313 14.46 7.85 -3.72
C ASP A 313 14.28 9.38 -3.66
N ASP A 314 14.14 10.03 -4.82
CA ASP A 314 13.86 11.47 -4.94
C ASP A 314 12.35 11.79 -4.97
N LEU A 315 11.49 10.79 -4.72
CA LEU A 315 10.02 10.91 -4.71
C LEU A 315 9.47 11.58 -5.98
N ASP A 316 10.01 11.20 -7.14
CA ASP A 316 9.65 11.73 -8.46
C ASP A 316 8.99 10.69 -9.39
N GLY A 317 8.65 9.54 -8.84
CA GLY A 317 8.02 8.44 -9.59
C GLY A 317 8.32 7.07 -8.99
N PRO A 318 8.10 6.02 -9.77
CA PRO A 318 7.43 6.03 -11.07
C PRO A 318 5.95 6.43 -10.97
N LEU A 319 5.35 6.87 -12.08
CA LEU A 319 4.00 7.42 -12.09
C LEU A 319 2.94 6.45 -11.54
N GLU A 320 3.00 5.21 -11.93
CA GLU A 320 2.07 4.17 -11.49
C GLU A 320 2.10 3.96 -9.98
N ILE A 321 3.27 4.13 -9.34
CA ILE A 321 3.40 4.03 -7.88
C ILE A 321 2.99 5.34 -7.20
N ALA A 322 3.25 6.48 -7.81
CA ALA A 322 2.77 7.76 -7.31
C ALA A 322 1.23 7.83 -7.30
N LEU A 323 0.56 7.29 -8.33
CA LEU A 323 -0.90 7.16 -8.37
C LEU A 323 -1.41 6.12 -7.35
N TYR A 324 -0.68 5.02 -7.16
CA TYR A 324 -1.00 4.09 -6.08
C TYR A 324 -0.82 4.72 -4.69
N SER A 325 0.20 5.55 -4.52
CA SER A 325 0.39 6.32 -3.30
C SER A 325 -0.82 7.24 -3.00
N ALA A 326 -1.39 7.87 -4.03
CA ALA A 326 -2.62 8.66 -3.88
C ALA A 326 -3.84 7.80 -3.51
N ALA A 327 -3.94 6.58 -4.06
CA ALA A 327 -4.97 5.61 -3.66
C ALA A 327 -4.82 5.21 -2.19
N LEU A 328 -3.62 4.83 -1.76
CA LEU A 328 -3.33 4.50 -0.36
C LEU A 328 -3.64 5.68 0.57
N PHE A 329 -3.19 6.86 0.21
CA PHE A 329 -3.47 8.10 0.96
C PHE A 329 -4.97 8.34 1.17
N SER A 330 -5.79 7.98 0.18
CA SER A 330 -7.25 8.12 0.26
C SER A 330 -7.93 7.05 1.12
N LEU A 331 -7.33 5.84 1.21
CA LEU A 331 -7.96 4.66 1.82
C LEU A 331 -7.33 4.25 3.15
N THR A 332 -6.13 4.75 3.48
CA THR A 332 -5.35 4.34 4.66
C THR A 332 -4.79 5.55 5.39
N GLU A 333 -4.05 5.31 6.47
CA GLU A 333 -3.28 6.35 7.17
C GLU A 333 -1.89 6.56 6.56
N GLY A 334 -1.51 5.80 5.54
CA GLY A 334 -0.18 5.79 4.96
C GLY A 334 -0.08 6.36 3.55
N ARG A 335 0.95 5.92 2.84
CA ARG A 335 1.28 6.21 1.45
C ARG A 335 2.31 5.22 0.93
N ALA A 336 2.63 5.21 -0.34
CA ALA A 336 3.83 4.52 -0.81
C ALA A 336 5.10 5.24 -0.35
N TYR A 337 6.13 4.46 -0.03
CA TYR A 337 7.44 4.92 0.43
C TYR A 337 8.54 4.52 -0.56
N SER A 338 9.66 5.24 -0.52
CA SER A 338 10.86 4.89 -1.29
C SER A 338 11.67 3.80 -0.59
N LYS A 339 12.56 3.15 -1.35
CA LYS A 339 13.52 2.20 -0.76
C LYS A 339 14.44 2.87 0.25
N LYS A 340 14.82 4.13 -0.01
CA LYS A 340 15.65 4.93 0.89
C LYS A 340 14.97 5.21 2.22
N GLU A 341 13.66 5.51 2.25
CA GLU A 341 12.92 5.69 3.48
C GLU A 341 12.89 4.40 4.31
N TYR A 342 12.51 3.26 3.71
CA TYR A 342 12.54 1.96 4.39
C TYR A 342 13.95 1.60 4.88
N GLN A 343 14.97 1.80 4.07
CA GLN A 343 16.36 1.51 4.45
C GLN A 343 16.82 2.38 5.60
N THR A 344 16.45 3.66 5.63
CA THR A 344 16.78 4.58 6.72
C THR A 344 16.19 4.06 8.03
N TRP A 345 14.89 3.80 8.08
CA TRP A 345 14.22 3.32 9.30
C TRP A 345 14.76 2.00 9.82
N LEU A 346 15.04 1.08 8.90
CA LEU A 346 15.57 -0.25 9.27
C LEU A 346 17.04 -0.19 9.69
N ASN A 347 17.86 0.65 9.07
CA ASN A 347 19.24 0.86 9.51
C ASN A 347 19.29 1.50 10.91
N GLU A 348 18.44 2.49 11.19
CA GLU A 348 18.32 3.10 12.51
C GLU A 348 17.84 2.09 13.58
N ALA A 349 17.02 1.11 13.19
CA ALA A 349 16.63 0.00 14.06
C ALA A 349 17.71 -1.08 14.23
N GLY A 350 18.87 -0.97 13.57
CA GLY A 350 19.99 -1.90 13.67
C GLY A 350 19.96 -3.06 12.68
N MET A 351 19.20 -2.94 11.60
CA MET A 351 19.18 -3.92 10.51
C MET A 351 20.10 -3.50 9.36
N THR A 352 20.60 -4.46 8.61
CA THR A 352 21.44 -4.23 7.42
C THR A 352 20.75 -4.77 6.17
N LEU A 353 20.63 -3.95 5.12
CA LEU A 353 20.08 -4.38 3.84
C LEU A 353 20.99 -5.43 3.19
N VAL A 354 20.47 -6.60 2.88
CA VAL A 354 21.16 -7.71 2.23
C VAL A 354 20.95 -7.70 0.73
N LYS A 355 19.68 -7.56 0.29
CA LYS A 355 19.32 -7.57 -1.13
C LYS A 355 17.94 -6.97 -1.37
N VAL A 356 17.69 -6.56 -2.61
CA VAL A 356 16.38 -6.15 -3.13
C VAL A 356 16.03 -7.05 -4.32
N ILE A 357 14.85 -7.63 -4.31
CA ILE A 357 14.41 -8.58 -5.34
C ILE A 357 13.07 -8.08 -5.92
N PRO A 358 12.98 -7.76 -7.22
CA PRO A 358 11.70 -7.42 -7.85
C PRO A 358 10.80 -8.65 -7.96
N THR A 359 9.50 -8.45 -7.71
CA THR A 359 8.46 -9.48 -7.90
C THR A 359 7.55 -9.13 -9.09
N LEU A 360 6.25 -9.04 -8.93
CA LEU A 360 5.28 -8.65 -9.94
C LEU A 360 4.41 -7.48 -9.47
N ALA A 361 3.63 -6.91 -10.36
CA ALA A 361 2.70 -5.82 -10.10
C ALA A 361 3.40 -4.63 -9.38
N HIS A 362 4.60 -4.27 -9.87
CA HIS A 362 5.48 -3.23 -9.33
C HIS A 362 6.02 -3.50 -7.92
N CYS A 363 5.75 -4.68 -7.34
CA CYS A 363 6.27 -5.03 -6.02
C CYS A 363 7.71 -5.54 -6.08
N GLY A 364 8.34 -5.48 -4.94
CA GLY A 364 9.63 -6.12 -4.68
C GLY A 364 9.75 -6.49 -3.20
N VAL A 365 10.79 -7.20 -2.83
CA VAL A 365 11.12 -7.47 -1.44
C VAL A 365 12.50 -6.94 -1.12
N MET A 366 12.59 -6.13 -0.07
CA MET A 366 13.85 -5.75 0.59
C MET A 366 14.10 -6.74 1.72
N VAL A 367 15.24 -7.38 1.71
CA VAL A 367 15.67 -8.35 2.73
C VAL A 367 16.70 -7.70 3.62
N PHE A 368 16.39 -7.61 4.91
CA PHE A 368 17.29 -7.09 5.93
C PHE A 368 17.69 -8.19 6.91
N SER A 369 18.91 -8.12 7.43
CA SER A 369 19.44 -9.00 8.49
C SER A 369 19.82 -8.18 9.71
N LYS A 370 19.52 -8.74 10.90
CA LYS A 370 19.92 -8.19 12.22
C LYS A 370 21.33 -8.60 12.61
#